data_7dec26846a4c9544fab23c436dd297d3
#
_entry.id   7dec26846a4c9544fab23c436dd297d3
#
_cell.length_a   1.000
_cell.length_b   1.000
_cell.length_c   1.000
_cell.angle_alpha   90.00
_cell.angle_beta   90.00
_cell.angle_gamma   90.00
#
_symmetry.space_group_name_H-M   'P 1'
#
loop_
_entity.id
_entity.type
_entity.pdbx_description
1 polymer ?
#
loop_
_entity_poly.entity_id
_entity_poly.type
_entity_poly.pdbx_seq_one_letter_code
_entity_poly.pdbx_strand_id
1 'polypeptide(L)'
;MSDSQVTLIGNLTRDPELRFTAGGTAVASFGLAVNRRWMQNGEWQEKVSFLNATAWGELGEHMSSSLVKGSRVLLTGRLEQREYETKEGEKRNVVEIVVDDAGPSLRWATAEVARVVRDANATTTTRPATTASANRGDPVYGDEE
;
A
#
# COMPACT_ATOMS: atom_id res chain seq x y z
N MET A 1 -7.99 -11.90 -22.62
CA MET A 1 -7.15 -12.02 -21.52
C MET A 1 -7.79 -11.61 -20.26
N SER A 2 -7.54 -12.29 -19.21
CA SER A 2 -8.17 -11.92 -17.97
C SER A 2 -7.14 -11.64 -16.92
N ASP A 3 -7.44 -10.71 -16.06
CA ASP A 3 -6.56 -10.35 -14.99
C ASP A 3 -7.21 -10.66 -13.70
N SER A 4 -6.44 -10.99 -12.71
CA SER A 4 -6.98 -11.26 -11.40
C SER A 4 -6.74 -10.02 -10.56
N GLN A 5 -7.62 -9.08 -10.67
CA GLN A 5 -7.47 -7.86 -9.93
C GLN A 5 -8.14 -7.97 -8.57
N VAL A 6 -7.50 -7.50 -7.56
CA VAL A 6 -8.07 -7.53 -6.22
C VAL A 6 -7.93 -6.17 -5.57
N THR A 7 -8.85 -5.87 -4.68
CA THR A 7 -8.77 -4.67 -3.87
C THR A 7 -8.81 -5.13 -2.43
N LEU A 8 -7.88 -4.67 -1.64
CA LEU A 8 -7.76 -5.11 -0.27
C LEU A 8 -7.63 -3.96 0.69
N ILE A 9 -8.11 -4.15 1.88
CA ILE A 9 -7.94 -3.19 2.95
C ILE A 9 -7.41 -3.99 4.11
N GLY A 10 -6.28 -3.58 4.65
CA GLY A 10 -5.69 -4.31 5.75
C GLY A 10 -4.59 -3.51 6.41
N ASN A 11 -3.92 -4.15 7.34
CA ASN A 11 -2.85 -3.48 8.06
C ASN A 11 -1.51 -4.08 7.73
N LEU A 12 -0.49 -3.26 7.62
CA LEU A 12 0.83 -3.76 7.33
C LEU A 12 1.33 -4.54 8.53
N THR A 13 1.91 -5.70 8.29
CA THR A 13 2.41 -6.54 9.37
C THR A 13 3.84 -6.20 9.73
N ARG A 14 4.50 -5.44 8.89
CA ARG A 14 5.86 -5.02 9.14
C ARG A 14 6.13 -3.78 8.30
N ASP A 15 7.20 -3.08 8.56
CA ASP A 15 7.56 -1.95 7.74
C ASP A 15 7.88 -2.45 6.33
N PRO A 16 7.50 -1.73 5.30
CA PRO A 16 7.86 -2.16 3.96
C PRO A 16 9.38 -2.21 3.80
N GLU A 17 9.85 -3.28 3.19
CA GLU A 17 11.28 -3.44 3.00
C GLU A 17 11.62 -3.04 1.57
N LEU A 18 12.40 -2.01 1.40
CA LEU A 18 12.73 -1.51 0.09
C LEU A 18 14.05 -2.07 -0.36
N ARG A 19 14.09 -2.65 -1.53
CA ARG A 19 15.31 -3.17 -2.09
C ARG A 19 15.39 -2.74 -3.54
N PHE A 20 16.56 -2.88 -4.12
CA PHE A 20 16.73 -2.54 -5.53
C PHE A 20 17.25 -3.76 -6.26
N THR A 21 16.70 -4.02 -7.42
CA THR A 21 17.14 -5.15 -8.22
C THR A 21 18.47 -4.83 -8.85
N ALA A 22 19.10 -5.81 -9.48
CA ALA A 22 20.36 -5.61 -10.13
C ALA A 22 20.29 -4.52 -11.18
N GLY A 23 19.12 -4.34 -11.77
CA GLY A 23 18.97 -3.30 -12.75
C GLY A 23 18.64 -1.93 -12.18
N GLY A 24 18.57 -1.84 -10.85
CA GLY A 24 18.28 -0.55 -10.26
C GLY A 24 16.83 -0.24 -10.01
N THR A 25 15.96 -1.18 -10.20
CA THR A 25 14.53 -0.93 -9.98
C THR A 25 14.18 -1.18 -8.53
N ALA A 26 13.45 -0.25 -7.95
CA ALA A 26 13.03 -0.38 -6.56
C ALA A 26 11.90 -1.38 -6.43
N VAL A 27 11.90 -2.13 -5.36
CA VAL A 27 10.78 -3.02 -5.06
C VAL A 27 10.60 -3.03 -3.55
N ALA A 28 9.40 -2.77 -3.11
CA ALA A 28 9.07 -2.78 -1.68
C ALA A 28 8.26 -4.02 -1.39
N SER A 29 8.62 -4.75 -0.35
CA SER A 29 7.91 -5.96 0.05
C SER A 29 7.29 -5.73 1.39
N PHE A 30 6.11 -6.22 1.59
CA PHE A 30 5.45 -6.09 2.87
C PHE A 30 4.39 -7.15 3.06
N GLY A 31 3.94 -7.31 4.28
CA GLY A 31 2.87 -8.24 4.58
C GLY A 31 1.62 -7.45 4.90
N LEU A 32 0.47 -8.02 4.61
CA LEU A 32 -0.79 -7.39 4.86
C LEU A 32 -1.69 -8.34 5.63
N ALA A 33 -2.25 -7.87 6.74
CA ALA A 33 -3.20 -8.65 7.51
C ALA A 33 -4.59 -8.13 7.18
N VAL A 34 -5.40 -8.99 6.60
CA VAL A 34 -6.74 -8.62 6.20
C VAL A 34 -7.71 -9.31 7.13
N ASN A 35 -8.49 -8.53 7.87
CA ASN A 35 -9.43 -9.09 8.79
C ASN A 35 -10.78 -9.18 8.18
N ARG A 36 -11.48 -10.24 8.49
CA ARG A 36 -12.81 -10.40 8.02
C ARG A 36 -13.67 -10.80 9.19
N ARG A 37 -14.79 -10.14 9.35
CA ARG A 37 -15.73 -10.46 10.40
C ARG A 37 -17.08 -10.72 9.80
N TRP A 38 -17.78 -11.71 10.33
CA TRP A 38 -19.13 -11.98 9.85
C TRP A 38 -19.94 -12.59 10.99
N MET A 39 -21.23 -12.56 10.84
CA MET A 39 -22.10 -13.10 11.85
C MET A 39 -22.53 -14.48 11.42
N GLN A 40 -22.45 -15.43 12.32
CA GLN A 40 -22.87 -16.77 12.01
C GLN A 40 -23.58 -17.32 13.24
N ASN A 41 -24.78 -17.80 13.06
CA ASN A 41 -25.57 -18.38 14.14
C ASN A 41 -25.62 -17.42 15.34
N GLY A 42 -25.78 -16.18 15.09
CA GLY A 42 -25.91 -15.23 16.18
C GLY A 42 -24.62 -14.82 16.84
N GLU A 43 -23.50 -15.32 16.35
CA GLU A 43 -22.21 -14.97 16.94
C GLU A 43 -21.28 -14.36 15.93
N TRP A 44 -20.46 -13.43 16.38
CA TRP A 44 -19.49 -12.81 15.50
C TRP A 44 -18.31 -13.73 15.32
N GLN A 45 -17.93 -13.94 14.08
CA GLN A 45 -16.76 -14.74 13.75
C GLN A 45 -15.72 -13.80 13.13
N GLU A 46 -14.47 -14.15 13.29
CA GLU A 46 -13.41 -13.32 12.75
C GLU A 46 -12.31 -14.20 12.18
N LYS A 47 -11.74 -13.77 11.08
CA LYS A 47 -10.65 -14.50 10.49
C LYS A 47 -9.66 -13.49 9.97
N VAL A 48 -8.38 -13.76 10.14
CA VAL A 48 -7.33 -12.90 9.63
C VAL A 48 -6.56 -13.67 8.59
N SER A 49 -6.40 -13.07 7.43
CA SER A 49 -5.61 -13.67 6.37
C SER A 49 -4.35 -12.85 6.22
N PHE A 50 -3.22 -13.53 6.05
CA PHE A 50 -1.95 -12.83 5.87
C PHE A 50 -1.49 -13.00 4.44
N LEU A 51 -1.20 -11.92 3.78
CA LEU A 51 -0.83 -11.95 2.39
C LEU A 51 0.48 -11.21 2.19
N ASN A 52 1.26 -11.63 1.22
CA ASN A 52 2.48 -10.92 0.90
C ASN A 52 2.25 -10.08 -0.33
N ALA A 53 2.84 -8.93 -0.36
CA ALA A 53 2.65 -8.01 -1.46
C ALA A 53 3.95 -7.34 -1.83
N THR A 54 4.06 -6.95 -3.08
CA THR A 54 5.21 -6.21 -3.55
C THR A 54 4.75 -5.01 -4.36
N ALA A 55 5.49 -3.93 -4.27
CA ALA A 55 5.18 -2.74 -5.05
C ALA A 55 6.48 -2.34 -5.76
N TRP A 56 6.40 -2.19 -7.06
CA TRP A 56 7.56 -1.92 -7.88
C TRP A 56 7.72 -0.46 -8.26
N GLY A 57 8.96 -0.05 -8.43
CA GLY A 57 9.24 1.30 -8.95
C GLY A 57 8.94 2.39 -7.95
N GLU A 58 8.51 3.49 -8.44
CA GLU A 58 8.24 4.64 -7.59
C GLU A 58 7.17 4.38 -6.56
N LEU A 59 6.18 3.59 -6.91
CA LEU A 59 5.15 3.26 -5.95
C LEU A 59 5.78 2.59 -4.73
N GLY A 60 6.71 1.68 -4.95
CA GLY A 60 7.37 1.02 -3.84
C GLY A 60 8.16 1.99 -2.99
N GLU A 61 8.83 2.94 -3.61
CA GLU A 61 9.58 3.93 -2.88
C GLU A 61 8.65 4.79 -2.04
N HIS A 62 7.55 5.21 -2.64
CA HIS A 62 6.61 6.07 -1.94
C HIS A 62 5.95 5.34 -0.78
N MET A 63 5.64 4.07 -0.97
CA MET A 63 5.03 3.30 0.09
C MET A 63 6.00 3.14 1.25
N SER A 64 7.28 2.90 0.94
CA SER A 64 8.26 2.75 1.98
C SER A 64 8.45 4.03 2.77
N SER A 65 8.30 5.17 2.12
CA SER A 65 8.47 6.43 2.79
C SER A 65 7.25 6.83 3.59
N SER A 66 6.11 6.29 3.24
CA SER A 66 4.86 6.75 3.83
C SER A 66 4.21 5.84 4.84
N LEU A 67 4.49 4.54 4.75
CA LEU A 67 3.76 3.58 5.55
C LEU A 67 4.68 2.82 6.49
N VAL A 68 4.15 2.42 7.62
CA VAL A 68 4.92 1.67 8.59
C VAL A 68 4.10 0.51 9.08
N LYS A 69 4.72 -0.36 9.86
CA LYS A 69 4.03 -1.49 10.45
C LYS A 69 2.80 -0.98 11.15
N GLY A 70 1.70 -1.64 10.96
CA GLY A 70 0.45 -1.25 11.59
C GLY A 70 -0.39 -0.27 10.80
N SER A 71 0.15 0.33 9.75
CA SER A 71 -0.63 1.26 8.95
C SER A 71 -1.77 0.53 8.29
N ARG A 72 -2.96 1.13 8.30
CA ARG A 72 -4.10 0.56 7.60
C ARG A 72 -4.10 1.13 6.20
N VAL A 73 -4.12 0.28 5.22
CA VAL A 73 -4.02 0.72 3.83
C VAL A 73 -5.07 0.12 2.94
N LEU A 74 -5.34 0.81 1.86
CA LEU A 74 -6.19 0.29 0.81
C LEU A 74 -5.25 0.08 -0.34
N LEU A 75 -5.38 -1.01 -1.03
CA LEU A 75 -4.57 -1.21 -2.21
C LEU A 75 -5.33 -1.96 -3.27
N THR A 76 -4.90 -1.80 -4.48
CA THR A 76 -5.43 -2.56 -5.59
C THR A 76 -4.23 -3.16 -6.30
N GLY A 77 -4.39 -4.35 -6.81
CA GLY A 77 -3.31 -5.02 -7.50
C GLY A 77 -3.81 -6.30 -8.13
N ARG A 78 -2.88 -7.16 -8.46
CA ARG A 78 -3.27 -8.42 -9.06
C ARG A 78 -2.56 -9.55 -8.36
N LEU A 79 -3.15 -10.72 -8.46
CA LEU A 79 -2.55 -11.90 -7.86
C LEU A 79 -1.54 -12.47 -8.83
N GLU A 80 -0.41 -12.88 -8.31
CA GLU A 80 0.59 -13.54 -9.13
C GLU A 80 1.11 -14.75 -8.39
N GLN A 81 1.27 -15.84 -9.10
CA GLN A 81 1.80 -17.04 -8.51
C GLN A 81 3.24 -17.17 -8.94
N ARG A 82 4.10 -17.45 -8.01
CA ARG A 82 5.49 -17.59 -8.31
C ARG A 82 5.98 -18.94 -7.82
N GLU A 83 6.83 -19.58 -8.55
CA GLU A 83 7.36 -20.86 -8.17
C GLU A 83 8.77 -20.65 -7.73
N TYR A 84 9.20 -21.34 -6.72
CA TYR A 84 10.58 -21.28 -6.32
C TYR A 84 10.99 -22.66 -5.81
N GLU A 85 12.28 -22.88 -5.69
CA GLU A 85 12.76 -24.15 -5.27
C GLU A 85 13.46 -23.99 -3.95
N THR A 86 13.18 -24.88 -3.03
CA THR A 86 13.79 -24.81 -1.71
C THR A 86 15.18 -25.40 -1.78
N LYS A 87 15.92 -25.27 -0.70
CA LYS A 87 17.25 -25.81 -0.66
C LYS A 87 17.24 -27.30 -0.80
N GLU A 88 16.15 -27.94 -0.45
CA GLU A 88 16.06 -29.36 -0.55
C GLU A 88 15.64 -29.82 -1.93
N GLY A 89 15.47 -28.91 -2.83
CA GLY A 89 15.06 -29.25 -4.17
C GLY A 89 13.57 -29.37 -4.38
N GLU A 90 12.76 -28.98 -3.42
CA GLU A 90 11.35 -29.07 -3.56
C GLU A 90 10.82 -27.83 -4.23
N LYS A 91 9.87 -27.99 -5.11
CA LYS A 91 9.27 -26.85 -5.76
C LYS A 91 8.08 -26.39 -4.96
N ARG A 92 8.00 -25.12 -4.73
CA ARG A 92 6.90 -24.54 -3.98
C ARG A 92 6.29 -23.40 -4.74
N ASN A 93 5.00 -23.20 -4.51
CA ASN A 93 4.31 -22.10 -5.16
C ASN A 93 3.90 -21.12 -4.11
N VAL A 94 3.93 -19.88 -4.43
CA VAL A 94 3.46 -18.85 -3.51
C VAL A 94 2.65 -17.85 -4.32
N VAL A 95 1.58 -17.37 -3.73
CA VAL A 95 0.71 -16.38 -4.37
C VAL A 95 0.98 -15.05 -3.70
N GLU A 96 1.26 -14.04 -4.46
CA GLU A 96 1.54 -12.72 -3.95
C GLU A 96 0.68 -11.69 -4.64
N ILE A 97 0.58 -10.53 -4.04
CA ILE A 97 -0.15 -9.44 -4.65
C ILE A 97 0.88 -8.49 -5.22
N VAL A 98 0.75 -8.15 -6.49
CA VAL A 98 1.59 -7.13 -7.07
C VAL A 98 0.75 -5.87 -7.09
N VAL A 99 1.17 -4.87 -6.35
CA VAL A 99 0.36 -3.69 -6.11
C VAL A 99 0.38 -2.73 -7.28
N ASP A 100 -0.80 -2.25 -7.69
CA ASP A 100 -0.89 -1.27 -8.74
C ASP A 100 -1.04 0.12 -8.15
N ASP A 101 -1.69 0.25 -7.03
CA ASP A 101 -1.86 1.55 -6.37
C ASP A 101 -2.20 1.30 -4.91
N ALA A 102 -1.86 2.22 -4.05
CA ALA A 102 -2.09 2.04 -2.63
C ALA A 102 -2.13 3.37 -1.92
N GLY A 103 -2.72 3.40 -0.78
CA GLY A 103 -2.73 4.59 0.04
C GLY A 103 -3.19 4.28 1.44
N PRO A 104 -3.01 5.21 2.35
CA PRO A 104 -3.45 4.99 3.73
C PRO A 104 -4.95 5.11 3.82
N SER A 105 -5.53 4.36 4.72
CA SER A 105 -6.96 4.44 4.93
C SER A 105 -7.24 5.63 5.84
N LEU A 106 -8.21 6.43 5.50
CA LEU A 106 -8.55 7.58 6.31
C LEU A 106 -9.73 7.32 7.22
N ARG A 107 -10.13 6.07 7.29
CA ARG A 107 -11.27 5.78 8.13
C ARG A 107 -11.02 6.16 9.59
N TRP A 108 -9.84 5.91 10.10
CA TRP A 108 -9.52 6.23 11.46
C TRP A 108 -8.24 7.05 11.63
N ALA A 109 -7.81 7.70 10.57
CA ALA A 109 -6.58 8.46 10.60
C ALA A 109 -6.65 9.59 9.60
N THR A 110 -5.78 10.56 9.75
CA THR A 110 -5.68 11.62 8.76
C THR A 110 -4.30 11.50 8.12
N ALA A 111 -4.13 12.09 6.98
CA ALA A 111 -2.86 12.03 6.28
C ALA A 111 -2.61 13.35 5.59
N GLU A 112 -1.35 13.70 5.46
CA GLU A 112 -0.97 14.86 4.70
C GLU A 112 -0.31 14.33 3.45
N VAL A 113 -0.63 14.89 2.33
CA VAL A 113 -0.14 14.40 1.06
C VAL A 113 0.78 15.43 0.44
N ALA A 114 2.00 15.01 0.14
CA ALA A 114 2.93 15.87 -0.55
C ALA A 114 3.08 15.33 -1.95
N ARG A 115 2.80 16.14 -2.91
CA ARG A 115 2.85 15.70 -4.29
C ARG A 115 4.29 15.60 -4.76
N VAL A 116 4.61 14.50 -5.43
CA VAL A 116 5.93 14.32 -5.96
C VAL A 116 5.91 14.66 -7.44
N VAL A 117 6.72 15.61 -7.81
CA VAL A 117 6.73 16.02 -9.20
C VAL A 117 7.82 15.28 -9.95
N ARG A 118 7.42 14.67 -11.02
CA ARG A 118 8.36 13.92 -11.78
C ARG A 118 8.77 14.77 -12.91
N ASP A 119 9.78 15.41 -12.92
CA ASP A 119 10.18 16.22 -14.01
C ASP A 119 11.63 16.08 -14.14
N ALA A 120 12.09 15.93 -15.25
CA ALA A 120 13.47 15.79 -15.51
C ALA A 120 14.29 16.88 -14.91
N ASN A 121 13.74 18.02 -14.90
CA ASN A 121 14.53 19.03 -14.36
C ASN A 121 14.19 19.27 -13.00
N ALA A 122 13.37 18.57 -12.52
CA ALA A 122 12.80 18.83 -11.29
C ALA A 122 13.65 18.90 -10.18
N THR A 123 13.47 19.73 -9.57
CA THR A 123 14.22 19.83 -8.56
C THR A 123 13.21 19.59 -7.65
N THR A 124 12.78 18.85 -7.30
CA THR A 124 12.00 18.52 -6.35
C THR A 124 11.22 19.25 -5.69
N THR A 125 10.40 19.51 -5.74
CA THR A 125 9.61 20.25 -5.17
C THR A 125 8.64 19.66 -4.42
N THR A 126 8.64 19.58 -3.31
CA THR A 126 7.67 19.02 -2.56
C THR A 126 6.99 20.13 -1.99
N ARG A 127 5.81 20.26 -2.14
CA ARG A 127 5.09 21.28 -1.65
C ARG A 127 4.74 21.03 -0.29
N PRO A 128 4.93 21.79 0.57
CA PRO A 128 4.65 21.66 1.92
C PRO A 128 3.20 21.57 2.12
N ALA A 129 2.80 20.53 2.57
CA ALA A 129 1.42 20.34 2.83
C ALA A 129 0.92 21.33 3.80
N THR A 130 1.67 21.73 4.68
CA THR A 130 1.19 22.60 5.64
C THR A 130 0.66 23.83 5.05
N THR A 131 1.27 24.36 4.19
CA THR A 131 0.82 25.58 3.65
C THR A 131 -0.50 25.37 3.05
N ALA A 132 -0.64 24.35 2.37
CA ALA A 132 -1.87 24.15 1.69
C ALA A 132 -2.94 24.03 2.70
N SER A 133 -2.68 23.37 3.70
CA SER A 133 -3.66 23.11 4.63
C SER A 133 -4.15 24.36 5.20
N ALA A 134 -3.33 25.12 5.55
CA ALA A 134 -3.73 26.32 6.16
C ALA A 134 -4.67 27.04 5.29
N ASN A 135 -4.37 27.11 4.18
CA ASN A 135 -5.17 27.80 3.35
C ASN A 135 -6.42 27.24 3.25
N ARG A 136 -6.58 26.16 3.02
CA ARG A 136 -7.75 25.67 2.74
C ARG A 136 -8.62 25.66 3.79
N GLY A 137 -8.11 25.40 4.75
CA GLY A 137 -8.97 25.28 5.70
C GLY A 137 -9.89 26.33 5.84
N ASP A 138 -9.58 27.24 5.61
CA ASP A 138 -10.35 28.19 5.83
C ASP A 138 -11.42 28.44 5.19
N PRO A 139 -11.44 29.00 4.82
CA PRO A 139 -12.41 29.63 4.36
C PRO A 139 -13.33 29.06 3.68
N VAL A 140 -13.12 28.88 2.95
CA VAL A 140 -13.87 28.55 2.07
C VAL A 140 -15.06 27.99 2.27
N TYR A 141 -15.21 27.05 2.73
CA TYR A 141 -16.39 26.52 2.79
C TYR A 141 -17.24 27.09 3.69
N GLY A 142 -16.80 27.34 4.63
CA GLY A 142 -17.61 27.79 5.52
C GLY A 142 -18.51 28.76 5.07
N ASP A 143 -18.12 29.47 4.42
CA ASP A 143 -18.88 30.42 4.04
C ASP A 143 -19.99 30.20 3.33
N GLU A 144 -20.01 29.69 2.68
CA GLU A 144 -21.00 29.55 1.96
C GLU A 144 -22.02 29.22 2.40
N GLU A 145 -22.37 29.34 2.95
CA GLU A 145 -23.37 29.04 3.45
C GLU A 145 -23.90 29.50 3.62
#